data_d436d9a51d074fbd2f860cac91d675fc
#
_entry.id   d436d9a51d074fbd2f860cac91d675fc
#
_cell.length_a   1.000
_cell.length_b   1.000
_cell.length_c   1.000
_cell.angle_alpha   90.00
_cell.angle_beta   90.00
_cell.angle_gamma   90.00
#
_symmetry.space_group_name_H-M   'P 1'
#
loop_
_entity.id
_entity.type
_entity.pdbx_description
1 polymer ?
#
loop_
_entity_poly.entity_id
_entity_poly.type
_entity_poly.pdbx_seq_one_letter_code
_entity_poly.pdbx_strand_id
1 'polypeptide(L)'
;SLLTDYGLNDEFVGVMKCVITDMAPHVRITDITHGVPAFDVRAGSLALARAIQYVPDGVVIAVVDPGVGSARRAIAIEVSNGRGVLLGPDNGLLASAAAMAGGAERVFELSNAMLHFEAPGTTFAGRDIFAPVAGFLCNGGAIEEVGLEVDSASVMPGLVPIPTNETHATYGDGVRCEV
;
A
#
# COMPACT_ATOMS: atom_id res chain seq x y z
N SER A 1 2.51 4.45 8.49
CA SER A 1 3.43 5.11 7.54
C SER A 1 2.73 5.39 6.22
N LEU A 2 3.15 6.44 5.49
CA LEU A 2 2.47 6.90 4.27
C LEU A 2 3.44 6.99 3.10
N LEU A 3 3.02 6.49 1.92
CA LEU A 3 3.68 6.68 0.63
C LEU A 3 2.62 7.03 -0.42
N THR A 4 2.80 8.13 -1.16
CA THR A 4 1.87 8.52 -2.23
C THR A 4 2.58 9.22 -3.39
N ASP A 5 1.85 9.43 -4.48
CA ASP A 5 2.21 10.31 -5.60
C ASP A 5 1.49 11.68 -5.53
N TYR A 6 0.95 12.05 -4.37
CA TYR A 6 0.11 13.26 -4.19
C TYR A 6 0.91 14.55 -4.16
N GLY A 7 2.22 14.48 -3.91
CA GLY A 7 3.02 15.67 -3.64
C GLY A 7 2.73 16.28 -2.26
N LEU A 8 3.22 17.49 -2.06
CA LEU A 8 3.03 18.27 -0.80
C LEU A 8 2.53 19.70 -1.08
N ASN A 9 2.08 19.97 -2.31
CA ASN A 9 1.68 21.33 -2.71
C ASN A 9 0.22 21.64 -2.37
N ASP A 10 -0.57 20.61 -2.06
CA ASP A 10 -1.98 20.73 -1.69
C ASP A 10 -2.29 19.97 -0.38
N GLU A 11 -3.58 19.93 -0.01
CA GLU A 11 -4.03 19.45 1.29
C GLU A 11 -4.14 17.93 1.42
N PHE A 12 -4.04 17.14 0.35
CA PHE A 12 -4.46 15.73 0.35
C PHE A 12 -3.75 14.89 1.40
N VAL A 13 -2.44 15.01 1.52
CA VAL A 13 -1.65 14.31 2.53
C VAL A 13 -2.04 14.75 3.94
N GLY A 14 -2.22 16.06 4.13
CA GLY A 14 -2.64 16.63 5.41
C GLY A 14 -4.01 16.11 5.84
N VAL A 15 -4.97 16.06 4.92
CA VAL A 15 -6.32 15.55 5.18
C VAL A 15 -6.30 14.06 5.55
N MET A 16 -5.52 13.22 4.85
CA MET A 16 -5.36 11.81 5.24
C MET A 16 -4.85 11.68 6.68
N LYS A 17 -3.86 12.48 7.05
CA LYS A 17 -3.32 12.49 8.42
C LYS A 17 -4.36 12.95 9.44
N CYS A 18 -5.15 13.97 9.13
CA CYS A 18 -6.23 14.41 10.01
C CYS A 18 -7.25 13.28 10.25
N VAL A 19 -7.68 12.58 9.20
CA VAL A 19 -8.59 11.44 9.33
C VAL A 19 -8.01 10.36 10.24
N ILE A 20 -6.76 9.96 10.02
CA ILE A 20 -6.11 8.93 10.83
C ILE A 20 -5.99 9.36 12.30
N THR A 21 -5.56 10.59 12.55
CA THR A 21 -5.34 11.08 13.93
C THR A 21 -6.64 11.38 14.67
N ASP A 22 -7.71 11.70 13.98
CA ASP A 22 -9.04 11.83 14.59
C ASP A 22 -9.52 10.47 15.13
N MET A 23 -9.35 9.40 14.35
CA MET A 23 -9.76 8.05 14.73
C MET A 23 -8.78 7.37 15.70
N ALA A 24 -7.49 7.64 15.59
CA ALA A 24 -6.42 7.04 16.39
C ALA A 24 -5.41 8.09 16.85
N PRO A 25 -5.74 8.94 17.85
CA PRO A 25 -4.93 10.10 18.24
C PRO A 25 -3.59 9.73 18.89
N HIS A 26 -3.40 8.49 19.29
CA HIS A 26 -2.18 7.98 19.91
C HIS A 26 -1.10 7.54 18.90
N VAL A 27 -1.43 7.46 17.60
CA VAL A 27 -0.47 6.97 16.60
C VAL A 27 0.51 8.04 16.16
N ARG A 28 1.70 7.60 15.78
CA ARG A 28 2.66 8.42 15.05
C ARG A 28 2.56 8.13 13.56
N ILE A 29 2.50 9.18 12.76
CA ILE A 29 2.49 9.07 11.31
C ILE A 29 3.88 9.43 10.79
N THR A 30 4.44 8.54 9.96
CA THR A 30 5.72 8.74 9.29
C THR A 30 5.50 8.80 7.78
N ASP A 31 6.02 9.83 7.14
CA ASP A 31 6.00 9.90 5.68
C ASP A 31 7.21 9.14 5.13
N ILE A 32 6.96 8.11 4.33
CA ILE A 32 8.00 7.46 3.54
C ILE A 32 8.37 8.40 2.39
N THR A 33 7.41 8.77 1.57
CA THR A 33 7.51 9.82 0.56
C THR A 33 6.14 10.16 -0.01
N HIS A 34 5.99 11.40 -0.47
CA HIS A 34 4.84 11.85 -1.29
C HIS A 34 5.28 12.35 -2.67
N GLY A 35 6.56 12.14 -2.99
CA GLY A 35 7.18 12.57 -4.24
C GLY A 35 7.33 11.46 -5.28
N VAL A 36 6.54 10.40 -5.22
CA VAL A 36 6.47 9.44 -6.32
C VAL A 36 5.95 10.17 -7.56
N PRO A 37 6.55 9.98 -8.75
CA PRO A 37 6.00 10.57 -9.98
C PRO A 37 4.54 10.17 -10.16
N ALA A 38 3.69 11.10 -10.59
CA ALA A 38 2.25 10.88 -10.71
C ALA A 38 1.96 9.63 -11.56
N PHE A 39 1.15 8.73 -11.00
CA PHE A 39 0.71 7.48 -11.62
C PHE A 39 1.81 6.44 -11.89
N ASP A 40 3.07 6.68 -11.46
CA ASP A 40 4.16 5.71 -11.62
C ASP A 40 4.12 4.64 -10.51
N VAL A 41 3.27 3.63 -10.71
CA VAL A 41 3.11 2.50 -9.79
C VAL A 41 4.44 1.76 -9.59
N ARG A 42 5.27 1.64 -10.65
CA ARG A 42 6.57 0.96 -10.58
C ARG A 42 7.55 1.71 -9.68
N ALA A 43 7.66 3.03 -9.84
CA ALA A 43 8.51 3.85 -8.98
C ALA A 43 8.04 3.80 -7.52
N GLY A 44 6.73 3.86 -7.28
CA GLY A 44 6.13 3.71 -5.96
C GLY A 44 6.43 2.35 -5.32
N SER A 45 6.26 1.25 -6.08
CA SER A 45 6.56 -0.11 -5.61
C SER A 45 8.03 -0.28 -5.24
N LEU A 46 8.95 0.24 -6.05
CA LEU A 46 10.39 0.23 -5.74
C LEU A 46 10.73 1.05 -4.49
N ALA A 47 10.14 2.22 -4.34
CA ALA A 47 10.34 3.06 -3.17
C ALA A 47 9.85 2.37 -1.89
N LEU A 48 8.64 1.79 -1.95
CA LEU A 48 8.05 1.04 -0.84
C LEU A 48 8.89 -0.18 -0.48
N ALA A 49 9.30 -0.99 -1.47
CA ALA A 49 10.12 -2.18 -1.25
C ALA A 49 11.46 -1.87 -0.56
N ARG A 50 12.11 -0.76 -0.93
CA ARG A 50 13.36 -0.32 -0.27
C ARG A 50 13.13 0.18 1.14
N ALA A 51 11.98 0.79 1.41
CA ALA A 51 11.67 1.39 2.70
C ALA A 51 11.16 0.38 3.73
N ILE A 52 10.42 -0.66 3.31
CA ILE A 52 9.60 -1.50 4.19
C ILE A 52 10.40 -2.15 5.33
N GLN A 53 11.65 -2.52 5.11
CA GLN A 53 12.50 -3.12 6.13
C GLN A 53 12.89 -2.15 7.28
N TYR A 54 12.70 -0.85 7.08
CA TYR A 54 13.00 0.21 8.07
C TYR A 54 11.72 0.82 8.66
N VAL A 55 10.57 0.47 8.12
CA VAL A 55 9.28 0.96 8.61
C VAL A 55 8.92 0.22 9.89
N PRO A 56 8.54 0.93 10.97
CA PRO A 56 8.07 0.29 12.20
C PRO A 56 6.84 -0.61 11.96
N ASP A 57 6.68 -1.62 12.81
CA ASP A 57 5.47 -2.44 12.85
C ASP A 57 4.20 -1.56 12.91
N GLY A 58 3.14 -1.98 12.24
CA GLY A 58 1.87 -1.26 12.16
C GLY A 58 1.34 -1.11 10.74
N VAL A 59 0.58 -0.06 10.50
CA VAL A 59 -0.11 0.15 9.22
C VAL A 59 0.71 1.01 8.27
N VAL A 60 0.85 0.55 7.02
CA VAL A 60 1.46 1.30 5.92
C VAL A 60 0.40 1.55 4.85
N ILE A 61 0.13 2.80 4.55
CA ILE A 61 -0.71 3.18 3.40
C ILE A 61 0.21 3.55 2.25
N ALA A 62 0.04 2.89 1.11
CA ALA A 62 0.69 3.27 -0.13
C ALA A 62 -0.35 3.50 -1.23
N VAL A 63 -0.36 4.70 -1.82
CA VAL A 63 -1.32 5.09 -2.86
C VAL A 63 -0.60 5.73 -4.02
N VAL A 64 -0.49 4.97 -5.10
CA VAL A 64 -0.16 5.41 -6.46
C VAL A 64 -1.17 4.71 -7.36
N ASP A 65 -2.20 5.42 -7.80
CA ASP A 65 -3.43 4.78 -8.25
C ASP A 65 -4.00 5.38 -9.54
N PRO A 66 -3.42 5.04 -10.70
CA PRO A 66 -3.98 5.46 -12.00
C PRO A 66 -5.36 4.84 -12.29
N GLY A 67 -5.75 3.81 -11.54
CA GLY A 67 -7.03 3.12 -11.64
C GLY A 67 -8.09 3.55 -10.64
N VAL A 68 -7.89 4.67 -9.92
CA VAL A 68 -8.88 5.16 -8.94
C VAL A 68 -10.25 5.36 -9.59
N GLY A 69 -11.30 4.90 -8.92
CA GLY A 69 -12.67 4.95 -9.45
C GLY A 69 -13.03 3.86 -10.47
N SER A 70 -12.10 2.97 -10.83
CA SER A 70 -12.37 1.79 -11.66
C SER A 70 -12.77 0.57 -10.80
N ALA A 71 -12.88 -0.60 -11.43
CA ALA A 71 -13.15 -1.87 -10.74
C ALA A 71 -11.91 -2.47 -10.02
N ARG A 72 -10.76 -1.75 -9.93
CA ARG A 72 -9.61 -2.22 -9.17
C ARG A 72 -9.97 -2.32 -7.69
N ARG A 73 -9.57 -3.40 -7.04
CA ARG A 73 -9.82 -3.60 -5.60
C ARG A 73 -8.96 -2.63 -4.76
N ALA A 74 -9.50 -2.19 -3.62
CA ALA A 74 -8.71 -1.65 -2.52
C ALA A 74 -8.43 -2.81 -1.56
N ILE A 75 -7.19 -3.02 -1.14
CA ILE A 75 -6.80 -4.21 -0.37
C ILE A 75 -6.01 -3.87 0.89
N ALA A 76 -6.11 -4.76 1.87
CA ALA A 76 -5.23 -4.88 3.02
C ALA A 76 -4.44 -6.18 2.90
N ILE A 77 -3.13 -6.13 3.07
CA ILE A 77 -2.25 -7.31 3.10
C ILE A 77 -1.62 -7.39 4.48
N GLU A 78 -1.90 -8.47 5.21
CA GLU A 78 -1.22 -8.79 6.46
C GLU A 78 0.14 -9.40 6.18
N VAL A 79 1.16 -8.91 6.88
CA VAL A 79 2.56 -9.31 6.71
C VAL A 79 3.28 -9.43 8.07
N SER A 80 4.48 -10.00 8.07
CA SER A 80 5.37 -10.03 9.24
C SER A 80 4.79 -10.70 10.48
N ASN A 81 4.07 -11.81 10.30
CA ASN A 81 3.36 -12.55 11.36
C ASN A 81 2.34 -11.66 12.11
N GLY A 82 1.52 -10.95 11.38
CA GLY A 82 0.46 -10.08 11.91
C GLY A 82 0.95 -8.77 12.53
N ARG A 83 2.25 -8.44 12.41
CA ARG A 83 2.80 -7.19 12.96
C ARG A 83 2.67 -5.99 12.03
N GLY A 84 2.35 -6.23 10.76
CA GLY A 84 2.21 -5.19 9.76
C GLY A 84 1.01 -5.40 8.83
N VAL A 85 0.40 -4.31 8.40
CA VAL A 85 -0.66 -4.29 7.39
C VAL A 85 -0.32 -3.28 6.32
N LEU A 86 -0.30 -3.72 5.06
CA LEU A 86 -0.14 -2.85 3.89
C LEU A 86 -1.51 -2.55 3.31
N LEU A 87 -1.87 -1.27 3.20
CA LEU A 87 -3.11 -0.79 2.60
C LEU A 87 -2.82 -0.07 1.28
N GLY A 88 -3.58 -0.37 0.24
CA GLY A 88 -3.44 0.32 -1.04
C GLY A 88 -4.27 -0.32 -2.16
N PRO A 89 -4.14 0.23 -3.39
CA PRO A 89 -4.79 -0.34 -4.57
C PRO A 89 -4.14 -1.68 -4.98
N ASP A 90 -4.96 -2.61 -5.43
CA ASP A 90 -4.53 -3.87 -6.03
C ASP A 90 -4.11 -3.65 -7.49
N ASN A 91 -2.92 -3.07 -7.67
CA ASN A 91 -2.33 -2.72 -8.96
C ASN A 91 -0.83 -3.06 -9.06
N GLY A 92 -0.34 -3.92 -8.15
CA GLY A 92 1.06 -4.32 -8.07
C GLY A 92 1.94 -3.44 -7.17
N LEU A 93 1.42 -2.30 -6.67
CA LEU A 93 2.16 -1.37 -5.80
C LEU A 93 2.71 -2.04 -4.54
N LEU A 94 1.90 -2.87 -3.88
CA LEU A 94 2.21 -3.47 -2.58
C LEU A 94 3.03 -4.77 -2.69
N ALA A 95 3.00 -5.44 -3.84
CA ALA A 95 3.46 -6.82 -3.97
C ALA A 95 4.93 -7.03 -3.60
N SER A 96 5.84 -6.16 -4.07
CA SER A 96 7.27 -6.27 -3.76
C SER A 96 7.56 -6.01 -2.28
N ALA A 97 6.86 -5.07 -1.67
CA ALA A 97 7.00 -4.78 -0.24
C ALA A 97 6.46 -5.91 0.62
N ALA A 98 5.31 -6.50 0.27
CA ALA A 98 4.77 -7.67 0.95
C ALA A 98 5.76 -8.85 0.89
N ALA A 99 6.36 -9.12 -0.28
CA ALA A 99 7.37 -10.17 -0.42
C ALA A 99 8.60 -9.93 0.48
N MET A 100 9.07 -8.69 0.57
CA MET A 100 10.21 -8.33 1.43
C MET A 100 9.86 -8.33 2.93
N ALA A 101 8.59 -8.15 3.27
CA ALA A 101 8.10 -8.24 4.65
C ALA A 101 7.76 -9.67 5.10
N GLY A 102 8.16 -10.69 4.34
CA GLY A 102 7.94 -12.09 4.68
C GLY A 102 6.83 -12.79 3.91
N GLY A 103 6.21 -12.09 2.96
CA GLY A 103 5.09 -12.59 2.14
C GLY A 103 3.74 -12.05 2.60
N ALA A 104 2.74 -12.23 1.75
CA ALA A 104 1.34 -11.95 2.09
C ALA A 104 0.79 -13.14 2.87
N GLU A 105 0.40 -12.93 4.12
CA GLU A 105 -0.15 -13.96 4.99
C GLU A 105 -1.65 -14.11 4.75
N ARG A 106 -2.37 -13.01 4.88
CA ARG A 106 -3.79 -12.91 4.57
C ARG A 106 -4.02 -11.63 3.77
N VAL A 107 -5.00 -11.66 2.89
CA VAL A 107 -5.38 -10.51 2.09
C VAL A 107 -6.87 -10.28 2.19
N PHE A 108 -7.26 -9.02 2.37
CA PHE A 108 -8.65 -8.61 2.47
C PHE A 108 -8.96 -7.54 1.42
N GLU A 109 -10.07 -7.69 0.71
CA GLU A 109 -10.66 -6.59 -0.04
C GLU A 109 -11.35 -5.65 0.94
N LEU A 110 -11.07 -4.35 0.85
CA LEU A 110 -11.67 -3.33 1.70
C LEU A 110 -13.12 -3.07 1.26
N SER A 111 -14.01 -4.00 1.55
CA SER A 111 -15.41 -3.99 1.11
C SER A 111 -16.42 -3.60 2.20
N ASN A 112 -15.96 -3.37 3.45
CA ASN A 112 -16.83 -2.90 4.51
C ASN A 112 -17.10 -1.40 4.39
N ALA A 113 -18.21 -1.06 3.74
CA ALA A 113 -18.61 0.33 3.51
C ALA A 113 -18.82 1.16 4.81
N MET A 114 -19.02 0.49 5.96
CA MET A 114 -19.16 1.19 7.25
C MET A 114 -17.86 1.86 7.72
N LEU A 115 -16.73 1.41 7.16
CA LEU A 115 -15.41 2.00 7.42
C LEU A 115 -15.00 3.02 6.37
N HIS A 116 -15.84 3.32 5.38
CA HIS A 116 -15.56 4.28 4.33
C HIS A 116 -16.31 5.59 4.60
N PHE A 117 -15.71 6.70 4.19
CA PHE A 117 -16.42 7.96 4.17
C PHE A 117 -17.32 8.05 2.95
N GLU A 118 -18.56 8.51 3.16
CA GLU A 118 -19.43 8.89 2.05
C GLU A 118 -18.86 10.12 1.34
N ALA A 119 -18.61 10.00 0.05
CA ALA A 119 -18.07 11.07 -0.76
C ALA A 119 -18.84 11.18 -2.08
N PRO A 120 -18.98 12.40 -2.64
CA PRO A 120 -19.72 12.63 -3.88
C PRO A 120 -19.02 12.05 -5.12
N GLY A 121 -17.82 11.47 -4.96
CA GLY A 121 -17.04 10.88 -6.02
C GLY A 121 -16.03 9.86 -5.49
N THR A 122 -15.48 9.03 -6.38
CA THR A 122 -14.60 7.92 -6.05
C THR A 122 -13.11 8.23 -6.18
N THR A 123 -12.74 9.50 -6.38
CA THR A 123 -11.38 9.92 -6.76
C THR A 123 -10.40 9.95 -5.58
N PHE A 124 -10.89 10.12 -4.34
CA PHE A 124 -10.04 10.28 -3.16
C PHE A 124 -10.01 9.04 -2.27
N ALA A 125 -9.70 7.88 -2.85
CA ALA A 125 -9.60 6.63 -2.08
C ALA A 125 -8.63 6.73 -0.89
N GLY A 126 -7.58 7.55 -0.99
CA GLY A 126 -6.66 7.84 0.12
C GLY A 126 -7.37 8.35 1.36
N ARG A 127 -8.26 9.34 1.19
CA ARG A 127 -9.06 9.95 2.25
C ARG A 127 -10.26 9.09 2.64
N ASP A 128 -10.96 8.52 1.65
CA ASP A 128 -12.30 8.00 1.85
C ASP A 128 -12.30 6.50 2.21
N ILE A 129 -11.22 5.78 1.86
CA ILE A 129 -11.08 4.33 2.10
C ILE A 129 -9.84 4.05 2.95
N PHE A 130 -8.64 4.40 2.47
CA PHE A 130 -7.40 3.94 3.10
C PHE A 130 -7.13 4.61 4.45
N ALA A 131 -7.37 5.91 4.59
CA ALA A 131 -7.14 6.60 5.85
C ALA A 131 -8.12 6.16 6.96
N PRO A 132 -9.45 6.05 6.71
CA PRO A 132 -10.38 5.55 7.73
C PRO A 132 -10.09 4.10 8.15
N VAL A 133 -9.81 3.21 7.19
CA VAL A 133 -9.44 1.83 7.49
C VAL A 133 -8.15 1.77 8.32
N ALA A 134 -7.15 2.57 7.99
CA ALA A 134 -5.93 2.65 8.78
C ALA A 134 -6.21 3.16 10.20
N GLY A 135 -7.03 4.19 10.36
CA GLY A 135 -7.46 4.69 11.66
C GLY A 135 -8.16 3.63 12.49
N PHE A 136 -9.09 2.88 11.89
CA PHE A 136 -9.78 1.76 12.52
C PHE A 136 -8.80 0.69 13.02
N LEU A 137 -7.91 0.20 12.16
CA LEU A 137 -6.90 -0.80 12.52
C LEU A 137 -5.94 -0.31 13.61
N CYS A 138 -5.47 0.93 13.49
CA CYS A 138 -4.59 1.54 14.49
C CYS A 138 -5.28 1.75 15.85
N ASN A 139 -6.60 1.84 15.87
CA ASN A 139 -7.39 1.93 17.10
C ASN A 139 -7.79 0.56 17.68
N GLY A 140 -7.20 -0.52 17.17
CA GLY A 140 -7.39 -1.88 17.66
C GLY A 140 -8.49 -2.66 16.97
N GLY A 141 -9.01 -2.19 15.85
CA GLY A 141 -9.95 -2.93 15.01
C GLY A 141 -9.32 -4.19 14.40
N ALA A 142 -10.09 -5.25 14.27
CA ALA A 142 -9.61 -6.50 13.71
C ALA A 142 -9.55 -6.42 12.18
N ILE A 143 -8.53 -7.03 11.58
CA ILE A 143 -8.35 -6.99 10.13
C ILE A 143 -9.49 -7.70 9.37
N GLU A 144 -10.12 -8.70 9.99
CA GLU A 144 -11.27 -9.43 9.45
C GLU A 144 -12.51 -8.54 9.26
N GLU A 145 -12.55 -7.40 9.96
CA GLU A 145 -13.67 -6.47 9.89
C GLU A 145 -13.56 -5.47 8.72
N VAL A 146 -12.39 -5.38 8.05
CA VAL A 146 -12.21 -4.43 6.94
C VAL A 146 -12.93 -4.86 5.66
N GLY A 147 -13.30 -6.15 5.54
CA GLY A 147 -14.01 -6.67 4.38
C GLY A 147 -13.84 -8.16 4.16
N LEU A 148 -13.84 -8.57 2.91
CA LEU A 148 -13.80 -9.99 2.52
C LEU A 148 -12.37 -10.48 2.36
N GLU A 149 -12.05 -11.60 2.99
CA GLU A 149 -10.77 -12.29 2.74
C GLU A 149 -10.74 -12.85 1.31
N VAL A 150 -9.63 -12.65 0.61
CA VAL A 150 -9.42 -13.08 -0.77
C VAL A 150 -8.14 -13.91 -0.88
N ASP A 151 -8.10 -14.79 -1.89
CA ASP A 151 -6.90 -15.59 -2.16
C ASP A 151 -5.71 -14.66 -2.48
N SER A 152 -4.62 -14.82 -1.75
CA SER A 152 -3.37 -14.07 -1.98
C SER A 152 -2.81 -14.26 -3.40
N ALA A 153 -3.05 -15.42 -4.03
CA ALA A 153 -2.68 -15.68 -5.42
C ALA A 153 -3.49 -14.84 -6.44
N SER A 154 -4.63 -14.24 -6.00
CA SER A 154 -5.45 -13.37 -6.85
C SER A 154 -4.99 -11.91 -6.87
N VAL A 155 -4.01 -11.54 -6.03
CA VAL A 155 -3.49 -10.17 -5.95
C VAL A 155 -2.62 -9.88 -7.17
N MET A 156 -2.74 -8.65 -7.69
CA MET A 156 -1.94 -8.23 -8.84
C MET A 156 -0.44 -8.36 -8.53
N PRO A 157 0.31 -9.09 -9.35
CA PRO A 157 1.75 -9.30 -9.14
C PRO A 157 2.54 -8.00 -9.24
N GLY A 158 3.71 -7.99 -8.63
CA GLY A 158 4.60 -6.82 -8.66
C GLY A 158 5.09 -6.50 -10.08
N LEU A 159 5.12 -5.20 -10.38
CA LEU A 159 5.64 -4.67 -11.65
C LEU A 159 7.17 -4.54 -11.65
N VAL A 160 7.82 -4.96 -10.57
CA VAL A 160 9.29 -4.89 -10.42
C VAL A 160 9.87 -6.21 -10.89
N PRO A 161 10.79 -6.20 -11.86
CA PRO A 161 11.47 -7.41 -12.28
C PRO A 161 12.20 -8.07 -11.11
N ILE A 162 12.00 -9.37 -10.93
CA ILE A 162 12.80 -10.14 -9.98
C ILE A 162 14.19 -10.31 -10.62
N PRO A 163 15.28 -9.92 -9.95
CA PRO A 163 16.62 -10.19 -10.48
C PRO A 163 16.80 -11.69 -10.63
N THR A 164 17.03 -12.15 -11.85
CA THR A 164 17.45 -13.53 -12.10
C THR A 164 18.97 -13.58 -12.14
N ASN A 165 19.57 -14.47 -11.34
CA ASN A 165 21.01 -14.75 -11.41
C ASN A 165 21.29 -15.63 -12.63
N GLU A 166 21.23 -15.06 -13.83
CA GLU A 166 21.66 -15.70 -15.05
C GLU A 166 23.01 -15.15 -15.48
N THR A 167 24.00 -16.04 -15.60
CA THR A 167 25.30 -15.71 -16.18
C THR A 167 25.13 -15.52 -17.69
N HIS A 168 25.31 -14.29 -18.18
CA HIS A 168 25.23 -14.01 -19.60
C HIS A 168 26.63 -13.95 -20.19
N ALA A 169 26.91 -14.79 -21.18
CA ALA A 169 28.24 -14.92 -21.82
C ALA A 169 28.77 -13.61 -22.45
N THR A 170 27.92 -12.61 -22.65
CA THR A 170 28.27 -11.32 -23.30
C THR A 170 28.58 -10.21 -22.28
N TYR A 171 28.15 -10.34 -21.01
CA TYR A 171 28.25 -9.25 -20.02
C TYR A 171 28.95 -9.65 -18.72
N GLY A 172 29.53 -10.86 -18.65
CA GLY A 172 30.12 -11.37 -17.42
C GLY A 172 29.09 -11.68 -16.34
N ASP A 173 29.52 -11.75 -15.08
CA ASP A 173 28.65 -11.98 -13.94
C ASP A 173 27.81 -10.73 -13.64
N GLY A 174 26.66 -10.65 -14.28
CA GLY A 174 25.71 -9.54 -14.12
C GLY A 174 24.34 -10.03 -13.64
N VAL A 175 23.61 -9.13 -13.01
CA VAL A 175 22.19 -9.31 -12.70
C VAL A 175 21.37 -8.81 -13.88
N ARG A 176 20.63 -9.71 -14.54
CA ARG A 176 19.68 -9.33 -15.58
C ARG A 176 18.34 -9.00 -14.93
N CYS A 177 17.85 -7.80 -15.15
CA CYS A 177 16.46 -7.46 -14.86
C CYS A 177 15.65 -7.56 -16.15
N GLU A 178 14.63 -8.41 -16.19
CA GLU A 178 13.62 -8.35 -17.26
C GLU A 178 12.74 -7.12 -17.04
N VAL A 179 12.51 -6.35 -18.11
CA VAL A 179 11.69 -5.12 -18.11
C VAL A 179 10.33 -5.44 -18.68
#